data_48c7df52d35ffe84aa66d7559f492176
#
_entry.id   48c7df52d35ffe84aa66d7559f492176
#
_cell.length_a   1.000
_cell.length_b   1.000
_cell.length_c   1.000
_cell.angle_alpha   90.00
_cell.angle_beta   90.00
_cell.angle_gamma   90.00
#
_symmetry.space_group_name_H-M   'P 1'
#
loop_
_entity.id
_entity.type
_entity.pdbx_description
1 polymer ?
#
loop_
_entity_poly.entity_id
_entity_poly.type
_entity_poly.pdbx_seq_one_letter_code
_entity_poly.pdbx_strand_id
1 'polypeptide(L)'
;MNKFRESITTFQLITTSLINVSNIILFFICYEFVFAKDSLKYLTNITLYFNTIYLFLACLCDIYLVFYKSLKFEKINYFLRYKLCNIINPISYLVFILFWILVVSGGIIDAFKSSMAALYSIYSHFLINIFIISDLFINAHDIHQFSWINLGFILLYIFCYSMIIIICKINNIYTYEFLENIGVGGFIGYGILFIACTIGCYFIHILILKMKYKYIIKNKEKRDFNDEINKIIQMTDLSKESTEDEI
;
A
#
# COMPACT_ATOMS: atom_id res chain seq x y z
N MET A 1 -21.19 -12.11 2.85
CA MET A 1 -21.35 -10.79 2.23
C MET A 1 -21.92 -9.71 3.18
N ASN A 2 -22.68 -10.05 4.21
CA ASN A 2 -23.30 -9.05 5.11
C ASN A 2 -22.39 -8.45 6.21
N LYS A 3 -21.12 -8.85 6.32
CA LYS A 3 -20.17 -8.32 7.33
C LYS A 3 -19.46 -7.01 6.93
N PHE A 4 -19.65 -6.52 5.72
CA PHE A 4 -18.88 -5.41 5.12
C PHE A 4 -19.61 -4.06 5.09
N ARG A 5 -20.77 -3.96 5.69
CA ARG A 5 -21.45 -2.65 5.87
C ARG A 5 -20.97 -1.89 7.11
N GLU A 6 -19.70 -1.90 7.43
CA GLU A 6 -19.18 -0.84 8.27
C GLU A 6 -19.24 0.44 7.42
N SER A 7 -20.15 1.32 7.78
CA SER A 7 -20.23 2.64 7.15
C SER A 7 -18.85 3.29 7.22
N ILE A 8 -18.32 3.71 6.05
CA ILE A 8 -17.09 4.49 6.01
C ILE A 8 -17.29 5.67 6.95
N THR A 9 -16.48 5.75 7.99
CA THR A 9 -16.58 6.84 8.95
C THR A 9 -16.13 8.15 8.29
N THR A 10 -16.69 9.28 8.71
CA THR A 10 -16.26 10.61 8.24
C THR A 10 -14.75 10.79 8.42
N PHE A 11 -14.19 10.28 9.50
CA PHE A 11 -12.75 10.30 9.75
C PHE A 11 -11.96 9.53 8.67
N GLN A 12 -12.39 8.32 8.30
CA GLN A 12 -11.76 7.53 7.25
C GLN A 12 -11.78 8.27 5.92
N LEU A 13 -12.95 8.83 5.54
CA LEU A 13 -13.11 9.58 4.30
C LEU A 13 -12.18 10.79 4.25
N ILE A 14 -12.15 11.62 5.31
CA ILE A 14 -11.28 12.80 5.38
C ILE A 14 -9.82 12.39 5.25
N THR A 15 -9.37 11.39 6.01
CA THR A 15 -7.97 10.98 6.03
C THR A 15 -7.55 10.37 4.68
N THR A 16 -8.38 9.52 4.07
CA THR A 16 -8.11 8.97 2.73
C THR A 16 -8.05 10.08 1.67
N SER A 17 -8.93 11.07 1.75
CA SER A 17 -8.91 12.22 0.85
C SER A 17 -7.64 13.05 1.01
N LEU A 18 -7.19 13.32 2.24
CA LEU A 18 -5.95 14.05 2.50
C LEU A 18 -4.72 13.30 1.97
N ILE A 19 -4.63 11.99 2.19
CA ILE A 19 -3.56 11.14 1.64
C ILE A 19 -3.54 11.26 0.11
N ASN A 20 -4.70 11.14 -0.52
CA ASN A 20 -4.79 11.17 -1.98
C ASN A 20 -4.46 12.53 -2.57
N VAL A 21 -4.96 13.62 -1.98
CA VAL A 21 -4.62 15.00 -2.40
C VAL A 21 -3.12 15.24 -2.26
N SER A 22 -2.52 14.86 -1.13
CA SER A 22 -1.08 14.99 -0.91
C SER A 22 -0.28 14.19 -1.94
N ASN A 23 -0.69 12.96 -2.24
CA ASN A 23 -0.07 12.13 -3.27
C ASN A 23 -0.14 12.76 -4.66
N ILE A 24 -1.30 13.28 -5.06
CA ILE A 24 -1.50 13.95 -6.36
C ILE A 24 -0.64 15.22 -6.45
N ILE A 25 -0.61 16.05 -5.41
CA ILE A 25 0.22 17.26 -5.38
C ILE A 25 1.71 16.89 -5.57
N LEU A 26 2.22 15.92 -4.81
CA LEU A 26 3.61 15.48 -4.93
C LEU A 26 3.91 14.88 -6.31
N PHE A 27 2.97 14.12 -6.87
CA PHE A 27 3.10 13.56 -8.22
C PHE A 27 3.28 14.66 -9.27
N PHE A 28 2.51 15.75 -9.18
CA PHE A 28 2.65 16.88 -10.10
C PHE A 28 3.86 17.76 -9.81
N ILE A 29 4.26 17.96 -8.55
CA ILE A 29 5.51 18.68 -8.22
C ILE A 29 6.72 17.94 -8.81
N CYS A 30 6.70 16.62 -8.78
CA CYS A 30 7.77 15.78 -9.34
C CYS A 30 7.60 15.49 -10.85
N TYR A 31 6.75 16.23 -11.55
CA TYR A 31 6.35 15.99 -12.95
C TYR A 31 7.54 15.75 -13.88
N GLU A 32 8.59 16.57 -13.81
CA GLU A 32 9.77 16.48 -14.68
C GLU A 32 10.48 15.13 -14.55
N PHE A 33 10.52 14.55 -13.35
CA PHE A 33 11.12 13.24 -13.10
C PHE A 33 10.18 12.10 -13.46
N VAL A 34 8.88 12.25 -13.16
CA VAL A 34 7.87 11.23 -13.42
C VAL A 34 7.66 11.03 -14.91
N PHE A 35 7.57 12.14 -15.67
CA PHE A 35 7.32 12.13 -17.12
C PHE A 35 8.58 12.34 -17.96
N ALA A 36 9.78 12.21 -17.37
CA ALA A 36 11.02 12.26 -18.12
C ALA A 36 11.03 11.23 -19.25
N LYS A 37 11.75 11.55 -20.32
CA LYS A 37 11.98 10.63 -21.42
C LYS A 37 12.54 9.31 -20.85
N ASP A 38 12.03 8.20 -21.31
CA ASP A 38 12.41 6.86 -20.84
C ASP A 38 12.08 6.53 -19.38
N SER A 39 11.21 7.31 -18.73
CA SER A 39 10.84 7.10 -17.31
C SER A 39 10.28 5.69 -17.04
N LEU A 40 9.60 5.09 -18.01
CA LEU A 40 9.01 3.76 -17.89
C LEU A 40 10.04 2.61 -17.87
N LYS A 41 11.31 2.86 -18.13
CA LYS A 41 12.35 1.86 -17.94
C LYS A 41 12.68 1.61 -16.45
N TYR A 42 12.30 2.53 -15.56
CA TYR A 42 12.55 2.41 -14.13
C TYR A 42 11.38 1.76 -13.40
N LEU A 43 11.64 0.72 -12.62
CA LEU A 43 10.65 0.04 -11.79
C LEU A 43 9.93 1.02 -10.84
N THR A 44 10.68 1.98 -10.30
CA THR A 44 10.17 3.05 -9.44
C THR A 44 9.01 3.80 -10.08
N ASN A 45 9.20 4.28 -11.31
CA ASN A 45 8.17 5.07 -11.99
C ASN A 45 6.94 4.24 -12.31
N ILE A 46 7.12 3.02 -12.82
CA ILE A 46 5.99 2.12 -13.10
C ILE A 46 5.20 1.86 -11.79
N THR A 47 5.90 1.58 -10.70
CA THR A 47 5.27 1.33 -9.39
C THR A 47 4.60 2.59 -8.85
N LEU A 48 5.21 3.77 -9.01
CA LEU A 48 4.62 5.04 -8.61
C LEU A 48 3.32 5.34 -9.36
N TYR A 49 3.25 5.10 -10.66
CA TYR A 49 2.02 5.20 -11.44
C TYR A 49 0.92 4.29 -10.90
N PHE A 50 1.24 3.00 -10.69
CA PHE A 50 0.25 2.06 -10.16
C PHE A 50 -0.25 2.45 -8.77
N ASN A 51 0.62 2.91 -7.89
CA ASN A 51 0.24 3.37 -6.56
C ASN A 51 -0.65 4.62 -6.61
N THR A 52 -0.29 5.59 -7.43
CA THR A 52 -1.06 6.83 -7.57
C THR A 52 -2.46 6.54 -8.14
N ILE A 53 -2.55 5.71 -9.18
CA ILE A 53 -3.83 5.28 -9.74
C ILE A 53 -4.66 4.50 -8.71
N TYR A 54 -4.04 3.58 -7.98
CA TYR A 54 -4.71 2.81 -6.92
C TYR A 54 -5.30 3.71 -5.85
N LEU A 55 -4.50 4.61 -5.26
CA LEU A 55 -4.95 5.53 -4.21
C LEU A 55 -6.07 6.44 -4.70
N PHE A 56 -5.94 6.95 -5.93
CA PHE A 56 -6.96 7.80 -6.55
C PHE A 56 -8.29 7.06 -6.74
N LEU A 57 -8.27 5.87 -7.33
CA LEU A 57 -9.47 5.08 -7.56
C LEU A 57 -10.11 4.62 -6.24
N ALA A 58 -9.31 4.24 -5.25
CA ALA A 58 -9.80 3.87 -3.94
C ALA A 58 -10.52 5.04 -3.24
N CYS A 59 -9.94 6.25 -3.30
CA CYS A 59 -10.55 7.46 -2.76
C CYS A 59 -11.86 7.81 -3.48
N LEU A 60 -11.89 7.74 -4.81
CA LEU A 60 -13.12 7.97 -5.58
C LEU A 60 -14.22 6.96 -5.21
N CYS A 61 -13.87 5.69 -5.03
CA CYS A 61 -14.83 4.69 -4.59
C CYS A 61 -15.37 4.98 -3.19
N ASP A 62 -14.53 5.42 -2.25
CA ASP A 62 -14.97 5.78 -0.90
C ASP A 62 -15.94 6.97 -0.94
N ILE A 63 -15.60 8.03 -1.67
CA ILE A 63 -16.47 9.20 -1.85
C ILE A 63 -17.82 8.76 -2.44
N TYR A 64 -17.79 7.95 -3.50
CA TYR A 64 -19.00 7.50 -4.16
C TYR A 64 -19.88 6.62 -3.28
N LEU A 65 -19.28 5.75 -2.47
CA LEU A 65 -20.01 4.88 -1.52
C LEU A 65 -20.71 5.68 -0.42
N VAL A 66 -20.12 6.79 0.02
CA VAL A 66 -20.75 7.67 1.02
C VAL A 66 -22.02 8.32 0.45
N PHE A 67 -21.97 8.80 -0.80
CA PHE A 67 -23.09 9.52 -1.41
C PHE A 67 -24.17 8.62 -2.00
N TYR A 68 -23.80 7.52 -2.65
CA TYR A 68 -24.72 6.74 -3.50
C TYR A 68 -24.98 5.32 -3.03
N LYS A 69 -24.25 4.78 -2.05
CA LYS A 69 -24.42 3.42 -1.48
C LYS A 69 -24.67 2.31 -2.53
N SER A 70 -23.97 2.37 -3.66
CA SER A 70 -24.20 1.49 -4.80
C SER A 70 -23.43 0.16 -4.65
N LEU A 71 -24.14 -0.97 -4.82
CA LEU A 71 -23.55 -2.32 -4.82
C LEU A 71 -22.43 -2.49 -5.87
N LYS A 72 -22.51 -1.76 -6.99
CA LYS A 72 -21.48 -1.81 -8.03
C LYS A 72 -20.16 -1.24 -7.51
N PHE A 73 -20.20 -0.11 -6.82
CA PHE A 73 -19.02 0.52 -6.25
C PHE A 73 -18.48 -0.24 -5.03
N GLU A 74 -19.34 -0.92 -4.26
CA GLU A 74 -18.87 -1.86 -3.23
C GLU A 74 -18.00 -2.98 -3.82
N LYS A 75 -18.39 -3.56 -4.96
CA LYS A 75 -17.59 -4.58 -5.65
C LYS A 75 -16.27 -4.04 -6.17
N ILE A 76 -16.26 -2.82 -6.72
CA ILE A 76 -15.03 -2.16 -7.20
C ILE A 76 -14.10 -1.87 -6.02
N ASN A 77 -14.61 -1.30 -4.94
CA ASN A 77 -13.85 -1.01 -3.73
C ASN A 77 -13.27 -2.31 -3.12
N TYR A 78 -14.09 -3.38 -3.08
CA TYR A 78 -13.62 -4.69 -2.68
C TYR A 78 -12.45 -5.17 -3.56
N PHE A 79 -12.57 -5.07 -4.88
CA PHE A 79 -11.49 -5.46 -5.80
C PHE A 79 -10.21 -4.65 -5.53
N LEU A 80 -10.32 -3.33 -5.42
CA LEU A 80 -9.17 -2.45 -5.17
C LEU A 80 -8.50 -2.79 -3.83
N ARG A 81 -9.25 -2.79 -2.72
CA ARG A 81 -8.70 -2.92 -1.38
C ARG A 81 -8.36 -4.35 -0.95
N TYR A 82 -9.00 -5.37 -1.57
CA TYR A 82 -8.81 -6.76 -1.18
C TYR A 82 -8.05 -7.61 -2.20
N LYS A 83 -8.01 -7.19 -3.45
CA LYS A 83 -7.27 -7.93 -4.48
C LYS A 83 -6.06 -7.15 -4.96
N LEU A 84 -6.28 -5.94 -5.45
CA LEU A 84 -5.24 -5.15 -6.09
C LEU A 84 -4.18 -4.67 -5.09
N CYS A 85 -4.56 -4.24 -3.88
CA CYS A 85 -3.60 -3.82 -2.86
C CYS A 85 -2.62 -4.92 -2.45
N ASN A 86 -3.06 -6.20 -2.45
CA ASN A 86 -2.20 -7.34 -2.13
C ASN A 86 -1.15 -7.66 -3.20
N ILE A 87 -1.26 -7.04 -4.37
CA ILE A 87 -0.28 -7.13 -5.46
C ILE A 87 0.59 -5.87 -5.45
N ILE A 88 -0.01 -4.69 -5.37
CA ILE A 88 0.70 -3.41 -5.47
C ILE A 88 1.58 -3.15 -4.25
N ASN A 89 1.10 -3.38 -3.03
CA ASN A 89 1.84 -3.05 -1.82
C ASN A 89 3.17 -3.82 -1.68
N PRO A 90 3.24 -5.14 -1.91
CA PRO A 90 4.51 -5.86 -1.90
C PRO A 90 5.52 -5.34 -2.92
N ILE A 91 5.05 -4.93 -4.12
CA ILE A 91 5.91 -4.34 -5.15
C ILE A 91 6.46 -2.99 -4.68
N SER A 92 5.66 -2.19 -4.00
CA SER A 92 6.09 -0.91 -3.44
C SER A 92 7.13 -1.08 -2.34
N TYR A 93 6.97 -2.07 -1.47
CA TYR A 93 7.97 -2.41 -0.45
C TYR A 93 9.28 -2.88 -1.09
N LEU A 94 9.19 -3.65 -2.16
CA LEU A 94 10.35 -4.08 -2.92
C LEU A 94 11.13 -2.88 -3.48
N VAL A 95 10.43 -1.93 -4.12
CA VAL A 95 11.04 -0.71 -4.66
C VAL A 95 11.70 0.11 -3.56
N PHE A 96 11.05 0.23 -2.39
CA PHE A 96 11.62 0.88 -1.21
C PHE A 96 12.92 0.22 -0.75
N ILE A 97 12.90 -1.10 -0.53
CA ILE A 97 14.05 -1.85 -0.03
C ILE A 97 15.22 -1.78 -1.02
N LEU A 98 14.96 -2.00 -2.30
CA LEU A 98 16.00 -1.98 -3.33
C LEU A 98 16.63 -0.59 -3.48
N PHE A 99 15.85 0.47 -3.42
CA PHE A 99 16.37 1.83 -3.46
C PHE A 99 17.35 2.08 -2.31
N TRP A 100 16.95 1.76 -1.08
CA TRP A 100 17.81 2.01 0.07
C TRP A 100 19.06 1.14 0.08
N ILE A 101 18.99 -0.10 -0.41
CA ILE A 101 20.17 -0.94 -0.62
C ILE A 101 21.13 -0.25 -1.59
N LEU A 102 20.63 0.28 -2.71
CA LEU A 102 21.45 0.99 -3.71
C LEU A 102 22.03 2.30 -3.18
N VAL A 103 21.26 3.06 -2.39
CA VAL A 103 21.77 4.29 -1.73
C VAL A 103 22.91 3.95 -0.77
N VAL A 104 22.72 2.98 0.10
CA VAL A 104 23.74 2.58 1.10
C VAL A 104 24.98 1.98 0.43
N SER A 105 24.84 1.27 -0.68
CA SER A 105 25.95 0.72 -1.45
C SER A 105 26.69 1.77 -2.31
N GLY A 106 26.26 3.04 -2.32
CA GLY A 106 26.80 4.10 -3.14
C GLY A 106 26.44 4.02 -4.62
N GLY A 107 25.51 3.13 -4.99
CA GLY A 107 25.09 2.91 -6.38
C GLY A 107 24.19 4.00 -6.97
N ILE A 108 23.66 4.92 -6.17
CA ILE A 108 22.79 6.03 -6.60
C ILE A 108 23.18 7.34 -5.91
N ILE A 109 24.35 7.86 -6.27
CA ILE A 109 24.83 9.14 -5.71
C ILE A 109 23.99 10.30 -6.28
N ASP A 110 23.52 10.18 -7.51
CA ASP A 110 22.81 11.23 -8.24
C ASP A 110 21.37 11.48 -7.74
N ALA A 111 20.81 10.55 -6.98
CA ALA A 111 19.46 10.69 -6.44
C ALA A 111 19.28 11.91 -5.53
N PHE A 112 20.35 12.50 -5.03
CA PHE A 112 20.34 13.64 -4.11
C PHE A 112 21.13 14.86 -4.62
N LYS A 113 21.52 14.91 -5.89
CA LYS A 113 22.32 16.00 -6.48
C LYS A 113 21.59 17.35 -6.50
N SER A 114 20.27 17.38 -6.54
CA SER A 114 19.48 18.61 -6.49
C SER A 114 18.32 18.46 -5.50
N SER A 115 17.80 19.58 -5.02
CA SER A 115 16.64 19.59 -4.11
C SER A 115 15.43 18.88 -4.71
N MET A 116 15.19 19.05 -6.01
CA MET A 116 14.09 18.39 -6.72
C MET A 116 14.32 16.89 -6.90
N ALA A 117 15.53 16.46 -7.23
CA ALA A 117 15.89 15.05 -7.32
C ALA A 117 15.76 14.36 -5.94
N ALA A 118 16.19 15.03 -4.88
CA ALA A 118 16.03 14.56 -3.51
C ALA A 118 14.52 14.43 -3.13
N LEU A 119 13.72 15.45 -3.44
CA LEU A 119 12.27 15.42 -3.19
C LEU A 119 11.61 14.26 -3.94
N TYR A 120 11.92 14.09 -5.22
CA TYR A 120 11.42 12.97 -6.02
C TYR A 120 11.82 11.62 -5.43
N SER A 121 13.08 11.46 -5.02
CA SER A 121 13.58 10.21 -4.42
C SER A 121 12.87 9.91 -3.10
N ILE A 122 12.69 10.91 -2.23
CA ILE A 122 11.96 10.77 -0.97
C ILE A 122 10.48 10.43 -1.26
N TYR A 123 9.85 11.12 -2.19
CA TYR A 123 8.47 10.87 -2.54
C TYR A 123 8.26 9.47 -3.11
N SER A 124 8.99 9.11 -4.16
CA SER A 124 8.77 7.87 -4.91
C SER A 124 9.17 6.60 -4.16
N HIS A 125 10.07 6.70 -3.17
CA HIS A 125 10.55 5.54 -2.42
C HIS A 125 10.07 5.52 -0.97
N PHE A 126 9.85 6.65 -0.32
CA PHE A 126 9.49 6.72 1.09
C PHE A 126 8.05 7.16 1.32
N LEU A 127 7.65 8.37 0.88
CA LEU A 127 6.33 8.91 1.18
C LEU A 127 5.19 8.10 0.56
N ILE A 128 5.37 7.57 -0.66
CA ILE A 128 4.37 6.73 -1.29
C ILE A 128 4.09 5.46 -0.46
N ASN A 129 5.11 4.88 0.16
CA ASN A 129 4.95 3.73 1.04
C ASN A 129 4.22 4.10 2.35
N ILE A 130 4.49 5.30 2.90
CA ILE A 130 3.73 5.81 4.05
C ILE A 130 2.26 5.96 3.67
N PHE A 131 1.94 6.53 2.50
CA PHE A 131 0.57 6.69 2.05
C PHE A 131 -0.17 5.35 1.89
N ILE A 132 0.48 4.35 1.29
CA ILE A 132 -0.08 3.01 1.10
C ILE A 132 -0.29 2.31 2.45
N ILE A 133 0.70 2.38 3.34
CA ILE A 133 0.59 1.80 4.68
C ILE A 133 -0.51 2.50 5.49
N SER A 134 -0.61 3.83 5.39
CA SER A 134 -1.67 4.59 6.04
C SER A 134 -3.05 4.19 5.51
N ASP A 135 -3.22 4.10 4.19
CA ASP A 135 -4.45 3.60 3.57
C ASP A 135 -4.78 2.18 4.06
N LEU A 136 -3.77 1.30 4.14
CA LEU A 136 -3.93 -0.05 4.66
C LEU A 136 -4.44 -0.06 6.10
N PHE A 137 -3.98 0.84 6.98
CA PHE A 137 -4.39 0.88 8.39
C PHE A 137 -5.74 1.58 8.61
N ILE A 138 -6.06 2.61 7.84
CA ILE A 138 -7.29 3.39 7.98
C ILE A 138 -8.49 2.60 7.45
N ASN A 139 -8.35 1.95 6.32
CA ASN A 139 -9.45 1.29 5.64
C ASN A 139 -9.57 -0.19 5.99
N ALA A 140 -10.79 -0.72 5.92
CA ALA A 140 -11.03 -2.14 6.09
C ALA A 140 -10.40 -2.93 4.94
N HIS A 141 -9.49 -3.83 5.28
CA HIS A 141 -8.89 -4.79 4.36
C HIS A 141 -9.13 -6.18 4.92
N ASP A 142 -9.41 -7.14 4.05
CA ASP A 142 -9.63 -8.52 4.47
C ASP A 142 -8.33 -9.15 5.01
N ILE A 143 -8.50 -10.11 5.92
CA ILE A 143 -7.37 -10.90 6.38
C ILE A 143 -7.00 -11.83 5.23
N HIS A 144 -5.96 -11.46 4.51
CA HIS A 144 -5.47 -12.36 3.50
C HIS A 144 -4.62 -13.45 4.15
N GLN A 145 -5.12 -14.66 4.01
CA GLN A 145 -4.26 -15.83 4.01
C GLN A 145 -3.35 -15.76 2.77
N PHE A 146 -2.20 -16.40 2.87
CA PHE A 146 -1.31 -16.57 1.73
C PHE A 146 -2.08 -17.03 0.48
N SER A 147 -1.87 -16.34 -0.64
CA SER A 147 -2.51 -16.66 -1.92
C SER A 147 -1.46 -16.86 -3.00
N TRP A 148 -1.37 -18.08 -3.52
CA TRP A 148 -0.51 -18.40 -4.64
C TRP A 148 -0.84 -17.57 -5.89
N ILE A 149 -2.11 -17.22 -6.07
CA ILE A 149 -2.56 -16.40 -7.22
C ILE A 149 -1.98 -14.99 -7.12
N ASN A 150 -2.04 -14.36 -5.94
CA ASN A 150 -1.47 -13.02 -5.76
C ASN A 150 0.06 -13.04 -5.93
N LEU A 151 0.73 -14.03 -5.35
CA LEU A 151 2.17 -14.21 -5.54
C LEU A 151 2.50 -14.43 -7.02
N GLY A 152 1.70 -15.24 -7.73
CA GLY A 152 1.86 -15.45 -9.16
C GLY A 152 1.77 -14.17 -9.98
N PHE A 153 0.80 -13.28 -9.69
CA PHE A 153 0.70 -11.97 -10.34
C PHE A 153 1.89 -11.05 -10.05
N ILE A 154 2.39 -11.06 -8.81
CA ILE A 154 3.58 -10.28 -8.43
C ILE A 154 4.80 -10.80 -9.19
N LEU A 155 5.01 -12.12 -9.24
CA LEU A 155 6.12 -12.72 -9.97
C LEU A 155 6.01 -12.48 -11.47
N LEU A 156 4.80 -12.52 -12.03
CA LEU A 156 4.56 -12.18 -13.45
C LEU A 156 4.94 -10.72 -13.73
N TYR A 157 4.56 -9.79 -12.85
CA TYR A 157 4.95 -8.39 -12.98
C TYR A 157 6.47 -8.22 -12.97
N ILE A 158 7.15 -8.88 -12.03
CA ILE A 158 8.62 -8.88 -11.94
C ILE A 158 9.27 -9.49 -13.16
N PHE A 159 8.71 -10.58 -13.69
CA PHE A 159 9.17 -11.21 -14.93
C PHE A 159 9.04 -10.24 -16.12
N CYS A 160 7.89 -9.60 -16.30
CA CYS A 160 7.69 -8.61 -17.36
C CYS A 160 8.68 -7.45 -17.23
N TYR A 161 8.92 -6.96 -16.01
CA TYR A 161 9.92 -5.92 -15.78
C TYR A 161 11.35 -6.39 -16.10
N SER A 162 11.71 -7.60 -15.72
CA SER A 162 13.01 -8.20 -16.06
C SER A 162 13.22 -8.29 -17.56
N MET A 163 12.16 -8.59 -18.32
CA MET A 163 12.20 -8.57 -19.80
C MET A 163 12.48 -7.16 -20.35
N ILE A 164 11.90 -6.11 -19.74
CA ILE A 164 12.21 -4.72 -20.11
C ILE A 164 13.70 -4.42 -19.90
N ILE A 165 14.27 -4.82 -18.76
CA ILE A 165 15.70 -4.62 -18.47
C ILE A 165 16.56 -5.35 -19.50
N ILE A 166 16.22 -6.59 -19.85
CA ILE A 166 16.97 -7.39 -20.83
C ILE A 166 16.92 -6.71 -22.21
N ILE A 167 15.75 -6.26 -22.66
CA ILE A 167 15.57 -5.57 -23.95
C ILE A 167 16.38 -4.26 -23.96
N CYS A 168 16.34 -3.48 -22.87
CA CYS A 168 17.12 -2.27 -22.71
C CYS A 168 18.63 -2.59 -22.82
N LYS A 169 19.11 -3.62 -22.14
CA LYS A 169 20.52 -4.03 -22.17
C LYS A 169 20.97 -4.46 -23.58
N ILE A 170 20.16 -5.21 -24.31
CA ILE A 170 20.44 -5.61 -25.69
C ILE A 170 20.59 -4.39 -26.62
N ASN A 171 19.82 -3.31 -26.36
CA ASN A 171 19.89 -2.08 -27.12
C ASN A 171 20.93 -1.09 -26.57
N ASN A 172 21.84 -1.51 -25.67
CA ASN A 172 22.82 -0.65 -24.99
C ASN A 172 22.19 0.52 -24.23
N ILE A 173 20.95 0.38 -23.76
CA ILE A 173 20.25 1.32 -22.91
C ILE A 173 20.31 0.76 -21.48
N TYR A 174 21.12 1.38 -20.63
CA TYR A 174 21.25 0.90 -19.24
C TYR A 174 20.21 1.58 -18.34
N THR A 175 19.36 0.77 -17.73
CA THR A 175 18.35 1.23 -16.79
C THR A 175 19.00 1.71 -15.50
N TYR A 176 20.06 1.03 -15.08
CA TYR A 176 20.85 1.37 -13.91
C TYR A 176 22.34 1.26 -14.29
N GLU A 177 23.17 2.23 -13.90
CA GLU A 177 24.60 2.28 -14.23
C GLU A 177 25.35 1.02 -13.79
N PHE A 178 25.00 0.46 -12.63
CA PHE A 178 25.65 -0.76 -12.15
C PHE A 178 25.41 -1.98 -13.05
N LEU A 179 24.33 -1.99 -13.86
CA LEU A 179 24.04 -3.10 -14.80
C LEU A 179 24.95 -3.07 -16.03
N GLU A 180 25.61 -1.95 -16.33
CA GLU A 180 26.54 -1.82 -17.44
C GLU A 180 27.73 -2.78 -17.31
N ASN A 181 28.30 -2.80 -16.12
CA ASN A 181 29.55 -3.52 -15.82
C ASN A 181 29.33 -4.95 -15.30
N ILE A 182 28.09 -5.39 -15.18
CA ILE A 182 27.77 -6.73 -14.68
C ILE A 182 27.80 -7.75 -15.80
N GLY A 183 28.64 -8.77 -15.65
CA GLY A 183 28.66 -9.95 -16.50
C GLY A 183 27.40 -10.83 -16.35
N VAL A 184 27.24 -11.81 -17.22
CA VAL A 184 26.07 -12.71 -17.25
C VAL A 184 25.80 -13.37 -15.89
N GLY A 185 26.84 -13.85 -15.21
CA GLY A 185 26.71 -14.48 -13.88
C GLY A 185 26.17 -13.51 -12.82
N GLY A 186 26.64 -12.27 -12.82
CA GLY A 186 26.14 -11.22 -11.91
C GLY A 186 24.68 -10.88 -12.21
N PHE A 187 24.30 -10.82 -13.49
CA PHE A 187 22.92 -10.56 -13.91
C PHE A 187 21.96 -11.65 -13.42
N ILE A 188 22.34 -12.94 -13.52
CA ILE A 188 21.57 -14.05 -12.98
C ILE A 188 21.47 -13.95 -11.45
N GLY A 189 22.57 -13.65 -10.75
CA GLY A 189 22.59 -13.46 -9.31
C GLY A 189 21.64 -12.37 -8.85
N TYR A 190 21.60 -11.22 -9.54
CA TYR A 190 20.64 -10.15 -9.27
C TYR A 190 19.19 -10.59 -9.52
N GLY A 191 18.92 -11.35 -10.56
CA GLY A 191 17.60 -11.91 -10.84
C GLY A 191 17.10 -12.79 -9.69
N ILE A 192 17.95 -13.68 -9.18
CA ILE A 192 17.62 -14.56 -8.05
C ILE A 192 17.35 -13.72 -6.79
N LEU A 193 18.23 -12.76 -6.47
CA LEU A 193 18.08 -11.87 -5.33
C LEU A 193 16.77 -11.07 -5.43
N PHE A 194 16.46 -10.56 -6.62
CA PHE A 194 15.25 -9.79 -6.88
C PHE A 194 13.97 -10.61 -6.62
N ILE A 195 13.94 -11.87 -7.08
CA ILE A 195 12.84 -12.79 -6.80
C ILE A 195 12.73 -13.10 -5.31
N ALA A 196 13.84 -13.38 -4.63
CA ALA A 196 13.86 -13.66 -3.21
C ALA A 196 13.34 -12.47 -2.38
N CYS A 197 13.79 -11.24 -2.68
CA CYS A 197 13.30 -10.02 -2.06
C CYS A 197 11.80 -9.82 -2.31
N THR A 198 11.32 -10.10 -3.53
CA THR A 198 9.90 -10.01 -3.89
C THR A 198 9.04 -10.93 -3.02
N ILE A 199 9.45 -12.17 -2.89
CA ILE A 199 8.77 -13.16 -2.03
C ILE A 199 8.79 -12.68 -0.57
N GLY A 200 9.92 -12.18 -0.09
CA GLY A 200 10.06 -11.61 1.25
C GLY A 200 9.10 -10.43 1.49
N CYS A 201 9.00 -9.50 0.54
CA CYS A 201 8.07 -8.37 0.61
C CYS A 201 6.60 -8.82 0.66
N TYR A 202 6.25 -9.86 -0.07
CA TYR A 202 4.90 -10.44 -0.02
C TYR A 202 4.59 -11.02 1.37
N PHE A 203 5.54 -11.75 1.99
CA PHE A 203 5.37 -12.24 3.36
C PHE A 203 5.28 -11.11 4.39
N ILE A 204 6.08 -10.05 4.24
CA ILE A 204 6.00 -8.84 5.09
C ILE A 204 4.61 -8.23 4.99
N HIS A 205 4.05 -8.10 3.78
CA HIS A 205 2.70 -7.58 3.58
C HIS A 205 1.64 -8.41 4.31
N ILE A 206 1.69 -9.74 4.19
CA ILE A 206 0.79 -10.65 4.90
C ILE A 206 0.94 -10.50 6.43
N LEU A 207 2.16 -10.34 6.92
CA LEU A 207 2.43 -10.13 8.34
C LEU A 207 1.79 -8.81 8.83
N ILE A 208 1.93 -7.73 8.09
CA ILE A 208 1.30 -6.43 8.39
C ILE A 208 -0.22 -6.58 8.47
N LEU A 209 -0.84 -7.26 7.51
CA LEU A 209 -2.29 -7.52 7.52
C LEU A 209 -2.72 -8.33 8.74
N LYS A 210 -1.96 -9.36 9.12
CA LYS A 210 -2.25 -10.18 10.31
C LYS A 210 -2.13 -9.35 11.60
N MET A 211 -1.09 -8.50 11.71
CA MET A 211 -0.92 -7.61 12.85
C MET A 211 -2.07 -6.62 12.99
N LYS A 212 -2.46 -5.98 11.88
CA LYS A 212 -3.62 -5.09 11.82
C LYS A 212 -4.89 -5.79 12.31
N TYR A 213 -5.13 -6.99 11.80
CA TYR A 213 -6.32 -7.76 12.18
C TYR A 213 -6.36 -8.11 13.67
N LYS A 214 -5.23 -8.58 14.20
CA LYS A 214 -5.10 -8.86 15.65
C LYS A 214 -5.42 -7.62 16.50
N TYR A 215 -4.95 -6.44 16.05
CA TYR A 215 -5.23 -5.17 16.70
C TYR A 215 -6.72 -4.81 16.67
N ILE A 216 -7.37 -4.99 15.52
CA ILE A 216 -8.81 -4.71 15.35
C ILE A 216 -9.65 -5.63 16.23
N ILE A 217 -9.37 -6.94 16.26
CA ILE A 217 -10.10 -7.90 17.12
C ILE A 217 -9.96 -7.51 18.58
N LYS A 218 -8.73 -7.29 19.05
CA LYS A 218 -8.48 -6.91 20.45
C LYS A 218 -9.24 -5.64 20.86
N ASN A 219 -9.32 -4.66 19.97
CA ASN A 219 -10.06 -3.43 20.24
C ASN A 219 -11.58 -3.62 20.20
N LYS A 220 -12.08 -4.55 19.39
CA LYS A 220 -13.49 -4.90 19.35
C LYS A 220 -13.91 -5.63 20.63
N GLU A 221 -13.17 -6.64 21.04
CA GLU A 221 -13.42 -7.38 22.29
C GLU A 221 -13.43 -6.43 23.50
N LYS A 222 -12.48 -5.48 23.54
CA LYS A 222 -12.45 -4.49 24.61
C LYS A 222 -13.67 -3.55 24.61
N ARG A 223 -14.17 -3.16 23.45
CA ARG A 223 -15.39 -2.34 23.32
C ARG A 223 -16.63 -3.13 23.75
N ASP A 224 -16.79 -4.35 23.23
CA ASP A 224 -17.92 -5.21 23.55
C ASP A 224 -18.00 -5.48 25.07
N PHE A 225 -16.86 -5.71 25.72
CA PHE A 225 -16.75 -5.85 27.18
C PHE A 225 -17.16 -4.58 27.94
N ASN A 226 -16.69 -3.39 27.50
CA ASN A 226 -17.07 -2.12 28.14
C ASN A 226 -18.57 -1.83 27.96
N ASP A 227 -19.14 -2.13 26.80
CA ASP A 227 -20.58 -1.96 26.52
C ASP A 227 -21.43 -2.89 27.40
N GLU A 228 -20.95 -4.09 27.66
CA GLU A 228 -21.62 -5.04 28.58
C GLU A 228 -21.57 -4.54 30.03
N ILE A 229 -20.42 -4.05 30.49
CA ILE A 229 -20.28 -3.42 31.82
C ILE A 229 -21.22 -2.22 31.97
N ASN A 230 -21.26 -1.33 30.98
CA ASN A 230 -22.13 -0.15 31.03
C ASN A 230 -23.62 -0.55 31.09
N LYS A 231 -24.06 -1.60 30.39
CA LYS A 231 -25.41 -2.11 30.50
C LYS A 231 -25.73 -2.66 31.89
N ILE A 232 -24.80 -3.38 32.52
CA ILE A 232 -24.97 -3.90 33.89
C ILE A 232 -25.09 -2.76 34.86
N ILE A 233 -24.27 -1.72 34.76
CA ILE A 233 -24.33 -0.51 35.62
C ILE A 233 -25.69 0.16 35.50
N GLN A 234 -26.16 0.40 34.24
CA GLN A 234 -27.48 1.00 34.00
C GLN A 234 -28.64 0.18 34.61
N MET A 235 -28.60 -1.16 34.47
CA MET A 235 -29.63 -2.01 35.08
C MET A 235 -29.59 -1.97 36.60
N THR A 236 -28.42 -1.85 37.21
CA THR A 236 -28.26 -1.76 38.67
C THR A 236 -28.76 -0.41 39.20
N ASP A 237 -28.54 0.67 38.46
CA ASP A 237 -29.04 2.00 38.86
C ASP A 237 -30.57 2.08 38.73
N LEU A 238 -31.17 1.53 37.68
CA LEU A 238 -32.62 1.44 37.53
C LEU A 238 -33.28 0.58 38.60
N SER A 239 -32.60 -0.47 39.09
CA SER A 239 -33.13 -1.30 40.21
C SER A 239 -33.09 -0.59 41.57
N LYS A 240 -32.18 0.36 41.76
CA LYS A 240 -32.13 1.17 42.98
C LYS A 240 -33.20 2.23 42.99
N GLU A 241 -33.45 2.92 41.86
CA GLU A 241 -34.55 3.91 41.77
C GLU A 241 -35.91 3.28 42.04
N SER A 242 -36.17 2.05 41.54
CA SER A 242 -37.45 1.38 41.77
C SER A 242 -37.67 0.94 43.22
N THR A 243 -36.62 0.80 44.02
CA THR A 243 -36.73 0.46 45.46
C THR A 243 -36.87 1.69 46.36
N GLU A 244 -36.50 2.89 45.91
CA GLU A 244 -36.70 4.15 46.66
C GLU A 244 -38.12 4.70 46.50
N ASP A 245 -38.86 4.36 45.46
CA ASP A 245 -40.23 4.80 45.22
C ASP A 245 -41.29 3.94 45.97
N GLU A 246 -40.89 2.83 46.60
CA GLU A 246 -41.78 1.95 47.39
C GLU A 246 -41.73 2.20 48.90
N ILE A 247 -41.03 3.20 49.42
CA ILE A 247 -40.93 3.60 50.79
C ILE A 247 -41.63 4.95 51.04
#